data_0c491296ea89e77d15cee0c2b70f87ed
#
_entry.id   0c491296ea89e77d15cee0c2b70f87ed
#
_cell.length_a   1.000
_cell.length_b   1.000
_cell.length_c   1.000
_cell.angle_alpha   90.00
_cell.angle_beta   90.00
_cell.angle_gamma   90.00
#
_symmetry.space_group_name_H-M   'P 1'
#
loop_
_entity.id
_entity.type
_entity.pdbx_description
1 polymer ?
#
loop_
_entity_poly.entity_id
_entity_poly.type
_entity_poly.pdbx_seq_one_letter_code
_entity_poly.pdbx_strand_id
1 'polypeptide(L)'
;MKKIILFSILCSLFSVSALADEVTMEATQSNDGQWTLYVNMSNPSTIYSGFQMDFVIPEGITADLSNVAKTLRTTNLTLKGAQAANGLPRVVGYSSNKRNNITGTSGRIFSFPLSVDESLPSGTYTIVAKNVRLTNTNGNETVLPNATCTITISAKPQYILAFWDDDELYFSTAMEAGTPIQPVPDPEPREGYSFCGWGDVPEFMPEHNLELHSVWCVNSYELKFIVEGETAFTSQVAYGNTLPTFEAPVIDGYVFLYWEGEELDTMPSHDVTYTAHYARVGDVNLDGSVNTADVVAVYSYIISGDESGIERERADVNNDGFVNTADVTAIYYIITNGN
;
A
#
# COMPACT_ATOMS: atom_id res chain seq x y z
N MET A 1 22.71 -13.72 -4.88
CA MET A 1 23.64 -14.57 -4.10
C MET A 1 22.81 -15.35 -3.09
N LYS A 2 22.65 -16.66 -3.26
CA LYS A 2 21.86 -17.51 -2.35
C LYS A 2 22.54 -17.53 -0.99
N LYS A 3 21.93 -16.93 0.04
CA LYS A 3 22.37 -17.09 1.43
C LYS A 3 21.95 -18.48 1.91
N ILE A 4 22.95 -19.34 2.09
CA ILE A 4 22.79 -20.61 2.78
C ILE A 4 22.56 -20.28 4.25
N ILE A 5 21.35 -20.47 4.74
CA ILE A 5 21.04 -20.44 6.17
C ILE A 5 21.46 -21.78 6.74
N LEU A 6 22.56 -21.77 7.48
CA LEU A 6 23.10 -22.94 8.17
C LEU A 6 22.25 -23.18 9.42
N PHE A 7 21.36 -24.17 9.40
CA PHE A 7 20.63 -24.60 10.57
C PHE A 7 21.56 -25.35 11.53
N SER A 8 21.67 -24.85 12.74
CA SER A 8 22.40 -25.51 13.81
C SER A 8 21.68 -26.79 14.21
N ILE A 9 22.31 -27.92 13.96
CA ILE A 9 21.96 -29.22 14.53
C ILE A 9 22.21 -29.10 16.05
N LEU A 10 21.14 -29.03 16.84
CA LEU A 10 21.26 -29.18 18.27
C LEU A 10 21.52 -30.65 18.58
N CYS A 11 22.78 -31.00 18.67
CA CYS A 11 23.24 -32.33 19.11
C CYS A 11 22.90 -32.46 20.61
N SER A 12 21.82 -33.16 20.95
CA SER A 12 21.58 -33.55 22.34
C SER A 12 22.69 -34.51 22.78
N LEU A 13 23.37 -34.12 23.85
CA LEU A 13 24.42 -34.89 24.50
C LEU A 13 23.90 -36.30 24.84
N PHE A 14 24.47 -37.33 24.18
CA PHE A 14 24.29 -38.72 24.52
C PHE A 14 24.92 -39.00 25.88
N SER A 15 24.12 -39.20 26.91
CA SER A 15 24.54 -39.94 28.08
C SER A 15 24.50 -41.43 27.70
N VAL A 16 25.67 -42.04 27.57
CA VAL A 16 25.81 -43.48 27.36
C VAL A 16 25.38 -44.18 28.64
N SER A 17 24.10 -44.54 28.75
CA SER A 17 23.72 -45.68 29.58
C SER A 17 23.65 -46.89 28.65
N ALA A 18 24.70 -47.71 28.71
CA ALA A 18 24.78 -48.93 27.95
C ALA A 18 23.69 -49.92 28.46
N LEU A 19 22.94 -50.52 27.51
CA LEU A 19 22.18 -51.77 27.64
C LEU A 19 20.66 -51.72 27.82
N ALA A 20 19.99 -50.58 27.80
CA ALA A 20 18.53 -50.60 27.80
C ALA A 20 17.96 -50.46 26.37
N ASP A 21 16.86 -51.14 26.10
CA ASP A 21 16.06 -50.91 24.91
C ASP A 21 15.45 -49.50 24.95
N GLU A 22 15.55 -48.74 23.89
CA GLU A 22 15.16 -47.34 23.80
C GLU A 22 14.55 -47.00 22.46
N VAL A 23 13.55 -46.11 22.45
CA VAL A 23 13.04 -45.47 21.26
C VAL A 23 13.30 -43.97 21.34
N THR A 24 13.86 -43.40 20.31
CA THR A 24 14.07 -41.96 20.16
C THR A 24 13.44 -41.45 18.87
N MET A 25 13.16 -40.17 18.79
CA MET A 25 12.62 -39.54 17.60
C MET A 25 13.43 -38.31 17.20
N GLU A 26 13.43 -38.05 15.92
CA GLU A 26 13.95 -36.82 15.33
C GLU A 26 13.02 -36.35 14.21
N ALA A 27 12.85 -35.05 14.08
CA ALA A 27 12.14 -34.43 12.96
C ALA A 27 13.12 -33.54 12.18
N THR A 28 13.14 -33.71 10.87
CA THR A 28 14.00 -32.90 10.00
C THR A 28 13.21 -32.30 8.87
N GLN A 29 13.61 -31.09 8.46
CA GLN A 29 13.07 -30.41 7.29
C GLN A 29 14.05 -30.53 6.14
N SER A 30 13.56 -30.93 4.96
CA SER A 30 14.34 -30.96 3.73
C SER A 30 14.45 -29.55 3.11
N ASN A 31 15.31 -29.40 2.11
CA ASN A 31 15.53 -28.11 1.44
C ASN A 31 14.30 -27.56 0.70
N ASP A 32 13.33 -28.42 0.37
CA ASP A 32 12.05 -28.08 -0.24
C ASP A 32 10.94 -27.80 0.80
N GLY A 33 11.31 -27.74 2.09
CA GLY A 33 10.38 -27.40 3.17
C GLY A 33 9.61 -28.58 3.77
N GLN A 34 9.73 -29.80 3.21
CA GLN A 34 8.99 -30.96 3.68
C GLN A 34 9.58 -31.50 4.99
N TRP A 35 8.72 -31.64 6.02
CA TRP A 35 9.10 -32.26 7.28
C TRP A 35 8.96 -33.78 7.24
N THR A 36 9.91 -34.47 7.87
CA THR A 36 9.85 -35.92 8.06
C THR A 36 10.19 -36.28 9.48
N LEU A 37 9.32 -37.10 10.11
CA LEU A 37 9.60 -37.72 11.41
C LEU A 37 10.28 -39.02 11.22
N TYR A 38 11.39 -39.21 11.89
CA TYR A 38 12.15 -40.46 11.96
C TYR A 38 12.05 -41.06 13.37
N VAL A 39 11.83 -42.37 13.43
CA VAL A 39 11.82 -43.10 14.70
C VAL A 39 13.02 -44.04 14.71
N ASN A 40 13.84 -43.89 15.72
CA ASN A 40 15.04 -44.69 15.96
C ASN A 40 14.78 -45.67 17.13
N MET A 41 15.42 -46.82 17.09
CA MET A 41 15.37 -47.81 18.15
C MET A 41 16.76 -48.33 18.46
N SER A 42 17.11 -48.40 19.73
CA SER A 42 18.23 -49.13 20.28
C SER A 42 17.70 -50.40 20.97
N ASN A 43 18.19 -51.57 20.59
CA ASN A 43 17.82 -52.87 21.14
C ASN A 43 19.04 -53.81 21.22
N PRO A 44 20.02 -53.50 22.08
CA PRO A 44 21.33 -54.11 22.07
C PRO A 44 21.29 -55.62 22.42
N SER A 45 20.30 -56.09 23.14
CA SER A 45 20.24 -57.46 23.67
C SER A 45 19.01 -58.24 23.25
N THR A 46 17.93 -57.58 22.80
CA THR A 46 16.62 -58.21 22.52
C THR A 46 16.30 -58.14 21.03
N ILE A 47 15.84 -59.27 20.49
CA ILE A 47 15.37 -59.34 19.09
C ILE A 47 13.84 -59.17 19.10
N TYR A 48 13.37 -58.12 18.45
CA TYR A 48 11.95 -57.79 18.32
C TYR A 48 11.42 -58.15 16.92
N SER A 49 10.21 -58.73 16.91
CA SER A 49 9.47 -59.11 15.70
C SER A 49 8.28 -58.15 15.40
N GLY A 50 8.01 -57.24 16.29
CA GLY A 50 6.95 -56.26 16.13
C GLY A 50 7.09 -55.05 17.06
N PHE A 51 6.40 -54.00 16.70
CA PHE A 51 6.27 -52.79 17.51
C PHE A 51 4.93 -52.10 17.27
N GLN A 52 4.51 -51.26 18.22
CA GLN A 52 3.38 -50.37 18.13
C GLN A 52 3.73 -49.05 18.84
N MET A 53 3.32 -47.93 18.24
CA MET A 53 3.49 -46.59 18.80
C MET A 53 2.31 -45.70 18.42
N ASP A 54 1.82 -44.91 19.38
CA ASP A 54 0.82 -43.85 19.14
C ASP A 54 1.51 -42.50 19.21
N PHE A 55 1.09 -41.56 18.38
CA PHE A 55 1.71 -40.24 18.31
C PHE A 55 0.72 -39.17 18.78
N VAL A 56 1.14 -38.32 19.70
CA VAL A 56 0.47 -37.06 20.00
C VAL A 56 1.16 -35.98 19.18
N ILE A 57 0.44 -35.44 18.24
CA ILE A 57 0.93 -34.42 17.29
C ILE A 57 0.19 -33.13 17.61
N PRO A 58 0.89 -31.99 17.74
CA PRO A 58 0.26 -30.69 17.99
C PRO A 58 -0.70 -30.29 16.86
N GLU A 59 -1.70 -29.49 17.19
CA GLU A 59 -2.60 -28.86 16.23
C GLU A 59 -1.79 -28.04 15.20
N GLY A 60 -2.24 -28.02 13.95
CA GLY A 60 -1.50 -27.41 12.83
C GLY A 60 -0.39 -28.27 12.24
N ILE A 61 -0.14 -29.48 12.82
CA ILE A 61 0.78 -30.46 12.25
C ILE A 61 0.02 -31.78 12.00
N THR A 62 0.16 -32.34 10.80
CA THR A 62 -0.55 -33.57 10.41
C THR A 62 0.45 -34.64 9.98
N ALA A 63 0.25 -35.88 10.45
CA ALA A 63 1.04 -37.05 10.02
C ALA A 63 0.47 -37.66 8.75
N ASP A 64 1.27 -37.87 7.75
CA ASP A 64 0.91 -38.68 6.58
C ASP A 64 1.20 -40.16 6.84
N LEU A 65 0.21 -40.83 7.43
CA LEU A 65 0.31 -42.25 7.77
C LEU A 65 0.18 -43.19 6.57
N SER A 66 -0.25 -42.69 5.41
CA SER A 66 -0.30 -43.48 4.18
C SER A 66 1.10 -43.75 3.59
N ASN A 67 2.05 -42.85 3.95
CA ASN A 67 3.42 -42.89 3.46
C ASN A 67 4.45 -43.28 4.55
N VAL A 68 4.08 -44.23 5.42
CA VAL A 68 5.04 -44.79 6.39
C VAL A 68 6.13 -45.58 5.64
N ALA A 69 7.34 -45.08 5.70
CA ALA A 69 8.50 -45.66 5.01
C ALA A 69 9.26 -46.64 5.91
N LYS A 70 9.60 -47.80 5.35
CA LYS A 70 10.48 -48.78 5.96
C LYS A 70 11.93 -48.31 5.89
N THR A 71 12.73 -48.86 6.79
CA THR A 71 14.19 -48.75 6.74
C THR A 71 14.85 -50.10 6.46
N LEU A 72 16.16 -50.15 6.33
CA LEU A 72 16.89 -51.40 6.20
C LEU A 72 16.62 -52.35 7.37
N ARG A 73 16.35 -51.83 8.56
CA ARG A 73 16.06 -52.61 9.77
C ARG A 73 14.69 -53.29 9.77
N THR A 74 13.72 -52.69 9.02
CA THR A 74 12.31 -53.15 9.01
C THR A 74 11.87 -53.65 7.64
N THR A 75 12.80 -53.86 6.71
CA THR A 75 12.52 -54.35 5.34
C THR A 75 11.63 -55.57 5.32
N ASN A 76 11.89 -56.54 6.24
CA ASN A 76 11.20 -57.81 6.34
C ASN A 76 9.89 -57.77 7.13
N LEU A 77 9.52 -56.60 7.72
CA LEU A 77 8.26 -56.42 8.47
C LEU A 77 7.19 -55.84 7.56
N THR A 78 5.93 -56.05 7.95
CA THR A 78 4.81 -55.28 7.43
C THR A 78 4.60 -54.06 8.33
N LEU A 79 4.66 -52.86 7.72
CA LEU A 79 4.37 -51.59 8.42
C LEU A 79 3.02 -51.10 7.97
N LYS A 80 2.23 -50.62 8.93
CA LYS A 80 0.95 -49.92 8.68
C LYS A 80 0.82 -48.70 9.59
N GLY A 81 0.44 -47.59 8.99
CA GLY A 81 -0.01 -46.39 9.70
C GLY A 81 -1.50 -46.24 9.54
N ALA A 82 -2.19 -45.91 10.62
CA ALA A 82 -3.62 -45.62 10.64
C ALA A 82 -3.99 -44.83 11.90
N GLN A 83 -5.18 -44.26 11.93
CA GLN A 83 -5.74 -43.68 13.13
C GLN A 83 -6.21 -44.80 14.05
N ALA A 84 -5.80 -44.78 15.32
CA ALA A 84 -6.23 -45.72 16.30
C ALA A 84 -7.62 -45.38 16.87
N ALA A 85 -8.25 -46.30 17.57
CA ALA A 85 -9.59 -46.09 18.20
C ALA A 85 -9.60 -44.93 19.21
N ASN A 86 -8.46 -44.59 19.81
CA ASN A 86 -8.29 -43.43 20.69
C ASN A 86 -8.09 -42.11 19.96
N GLY A 87 -8.24 -42.09 18.62
CA GLY A 87 -8.08 -40.89 17.79
C GLY A 87 -6.64 -40.49 17.50
N LEU A 88 -5.63 -41.20 18.00
CA LEU A 88 -4.22 -40.87 17.76
C LEU A 88 -3.70 -41.56 16.50
N PRO A 89 -2.81 -40.91 15.74
CA PRO A 89 -1.98 -41.57 14.75
C PRO A 89 -1.21 -42.75 15.36
N ARG A 90 -1.28 -43.91 14.73
CA ARG A 90 -0.61 -45.12 15.17
C ARG A 90 0.20 -45.73 14.05
N VAL A 91 1.41 -46.14 14.34
CA VAL A 91 2.20 -46.99 13.47
C VAL A 91 2.46 -48.33 14.12
N VAL A 92 2.19 -49.42 13.38
CA VAL A 92 2.49 -50.78 13.77
C VAL A 92 3.44 -51.43 12.77
N GLY A 93 4.40 -52.17 13.30
CA GLY A 93 5.28 -53.06 12.50
C GLY A 93 5.19 -54.46 13.02
N TYR A 94 4.99 -55.47 12.16
CA TYR A 94 4.83 -56.85 12.57
C TYR A 94 5.40 -57.84 11.54
N SER A 95 5.79 -58.99 12.03
CA SER A 95 6.17 -60.13 11.22
C SER A 95 4.93 -60.97 10.88
N SER A 96 4.64 -61.13 9.58
CA SER A 96 3.51 -61.94 9.11
C SER A 96 3.72 -63.46 9.26
N ASN A 97 4.97 -63.91 9.40
CA ASN A 97 5.36 -65.31 9.44
C ASN A 97 6.08 -65.73 10.70
N LYS A 98 6.11 -64.87 11.75
CA LYS A 98 6.84 -65.06 13.05
C LYS A 98 8.34 -65.31 12.94
N ARG A 99 8.92 -65.24 11.74
CA ARG A 99 10.35 -65.44 11.48
C ARG A 99 11.13 -64.18 11.21
N ASN A 100 10.44 -63.16 10.78
CA ASN A 100 11.03 -61.87 10.50
C ASN A 100 11.17 -61.02 11.76
N ASN A 101 12.21 -60.23 11.86
CA ASN A 101 12.50 -59.39 13.00
C ASN A 101 13.09 -58.07 12.56
N ILE A 102 13.20 -57.14 13.49
CA ILE A 102 13.95 -55.90 13.33
C ILE A 102 15.43 -56.25 13.30
N THR A 103 16.11 -55.93 12.21
CA THR A 103 17.52 -56.26 12.01
C THR A 103 18.45 -55.24 12.64
N GLY A 104 19.63 -55.67 13.09
CA GLY A 104 20.59 -54.80 13.77
C GLY A 104 20.16 -54.42 15.18
N THR A 105 20.99 -53.66 15.87
CA THR A 105 20.81 -53.33 17.30
C THR A 105 20.52 -51.85 17.53
N SER A 106 20.71 -50.96 16.52
CA SER A 106 20.42 -49.53 16.65
C SER A 106 20.13 -48.87 15.31
N GLY A 107 19.46 -47.74 15.32
CA GLY A 107 19.17 -46.90 14.14
C GLY A 107 17.69 -46.80 13.80
N ARG A 108 17.39 -46.13 12.68
CA ARG A 108 16.04 -45.87 12.21
C ARG A 108 15.26 -47.14 11.92
N ILE A 109 14.01 -47.21 12.41
CA ILE A 109 13.08 -48.32 12.16
C ILE A 109 11.96 -47.95 11.20
N PHE A 110 11.49 -46.70 11.19
CA PHE A 110 10.58 -46.17 10.19
C PHE A 110 10.63 -44.66 10.18
N SER A 111 9.95 -44.06 9.18
CA SER A 111 9.68 -42.64 9.10
C SER A 111 8.33 -42.37 8.43
N PHE A 112 7.82 -41.20 8.58
CA PHE A 112 6.66 -40.71 7.83
C PHE A 112 6.72 -39.18 7.64
N PRO A 113 6.13 -38.66 6.56
CA PRO A 113 6.04 -37.22 6.32
C PRO A 113 5.11 -36.53 7.33
N LEU A 114 5.41 -35.26 7.61
CA LEU A 114 4.55 -34.37 8.37
C LEU A 114 4.21 -33.17 7.50
N SER A 115 2.95 -32.78 7.47
CA SER A 115 2.50 -31.52 6.91
C SER A 115 2.34 -30.50 8.00
N VAL A 116 2.90 -29.31 7.83
CA VAL A 116 2.78 -28.18 8.76
C VAL A 116 1.93 -27.13 8.09
N ASP A 117 0.90 -26.65 8.80
CA ASP A 117 0.02 -25.59 8.32
C ASP A 117 0.85 -24.29 8.18
N GLU A 118 0.71 -23.60 7.06
CA GLU A 118 1.42 -22.34 6.79
C GLU A 118 1.03 -21.21 7.77
N SER A 119 -0.16 -21.31 8.37
CA SER A 119 -0.66 -20.39 9.37
C SER A 119 -0.18 -20.70 10.78
N LEU A 120 0.55 -21.83 10.98
CA LEU A 120 1.03 -22.23 12.30
C LEU A 120 2.03 -21.18 12.84
N PRO A 121 1.77 -20.57 14.02
CA PRO A 121 2.65 -19.55 14.57
C PRO A 121 4.09 -20.04 14.75
N SER A 122 5.02 -19.11 14.73
CA SER A 122 6.41 -19.42 15.10
C SER A 122 6.48 -19.92 16.52
N GLY A 123 7.29 -20.94 16.76
CA GLY A 123 7.38 -21.57 18.09
C GLY A 123 8.00 -22.96 18.04
N THR A 124 8.04 -23.61 19.19
CA THR A 124 8.53 -24.98 19.33
C THR A 124 7.37 -25.90 19.65
N TYR A 125 7.19 -26.91 18.82
CA TYR A 125 6.09 -27.87 18.89
C TYR A 125 6.63 -29.26 19.24
N THR A 126 6.12 -29.88 20.30
CA THR A 126 6.60 -31.15 20.77
C THR A 126 5.70 -32.30 20.29
N ILE A 127 6.28 -33.24 19.57
CA ILE A 127 5.64 -34.51 19.19
C ILE A 127 6.03 -35.58 20.22
N VAL A 128 5.05 -36.37 20.65
CA VAL A 128 5.26 -37.41 21.67
C VAL A 128 4.83 -38.76 21.11
N ALA A 129 5.72 -39.75 21.11
CA ALA A 129 5.35 -41.16 20.93
C ALA A 129 4.93 -41.75 22.27
N LYS A 130 3.70 -42.28 22.35
CA LYS A 130 3.13 -42.93 23.49
C LYS A 130 2.80 -44.40 23.21
N ASN A 131 2.50 -45.16 24.24
CA ASN A 131 2.15 -46.59 24.11
C ASN A 131 3.19 -47.35 23.29
N VAL A 132 4.47 -47.05 23.53
CA VAL A 132 5.59 -47.66 22.82
C VAL A 132 5.70 -49.10 23.31
N ARG A 133 5.29 -50.07 22.49
CA ARG A 133 5.27 -51.49 22.78
C ARG A 133 6.09 -52.23 21.74
N LEU A 134 6.97 -53.10 22.21
CA LEU A 134 7.80 -53.93 21.38
C LEU A 134 7.44 -55.40 21.69
N THR A 135 7.35 -56.25 20.67
CA THR A 135 7.04 -57.67 20.82
C THR A 135 8.23 -58.49 20.32
N ASN A 136 8.76 -59.34 21.14
CA ASN A 136 9.86 -60.22 20.76
C ASN A 136 9.36 -61.46 19.97
N THR A 137 10.28 -62.27 19.48
CA THR A 137 9.99 -63.49 18.67
C THR A 137 9.20 -64.56 19.44
N ASN A 138 9.21 -64.55 20.77
CA ASN A 138 8.43 -65.44 21.64
C ASN A 138 7.00 -64.93 21.96
N GLY A 139 6.67 -63.69 21.48
CA GLY A 139 5.39 -63.03 21.73
C GLY A 139 5.32 -62.24 23.05
N ASN A 140 6.43 -62.10 23.75
CA ASN A 140 6.48 -61.31 24.97
C ASN A 140 6.54 -59.82 24.61
N GLU A 141 5.80 -59.01 25.36
CA GLU A 141 5.73 -57.57 25.20
C GLU A 141 6.68 -56.82 26.15
N THR A 142 7.36 -55.81 25.63
CA THR A 142 8.13 -54.83 26.39
C THR A 142 7.53 -53.47 26.14
N VAL A 143 7.20 -52.76 27.24
CA VAL A 143 6.68 -51.39 27.19
C VAL A 143 7.83 -50.43 27.47
N LEU A 144 8.05 -49.46 26.58
CA LEU A 144 9.07 -48.46 26.74
C LEU A 144 8.49 -47.13 27.17
N PRO A 145 9.29 -46.24 27.76
CA PRO A 145 8.92 -44.88 28.04
C PRO A 145 8.47 -44.12 26.77
N ASN A 146 7.72 -43.02 26.97
CA ASN A 146 7.40 -42.09 25.89
C ASN A 146 8.68 -41.50 25.31
N ALA A 147 8.72 -41.37 23.99
CA ALA A 147 9.78 -40.62 23.29
C ALA A 147 9.23 -39.27 22.82
N THR A 148 10.08 -38.28 22.77
CA THR A 148 9.73 -36.93 22.30
C THR A 148 10.70 -36.38 21.30
N CYS A 149 10.21 -35.54 20.39
CA CYS A 149 11.04 -34.67 19.57
C CYS A 149 10.34 -33.33 19.38
N THR A 150 11.07 -32.34 18.94
CA THR A 150 10.55 -31.00 18.71
C THR A 150 10.72 -30.57 17.26
N ILE A 151 9.74 -29.82 16.77
CA ILE A 151 9.81 -29.06 15.53
C ILE A 151 9.84 -27.60 15.91
N THR A 152 10.78 -26.84 15.35
CA THR A 152 10.84 -25.39 15.54
C THR A 152 10.44 -24.69 14.26
N ILE A 153 9.35 -23.93 14.32
CA ILE A 153 8.87 -23.05 13.25
C ILE A 153 9.46 -21.67 13.50
N SER A 154 10.28 -21.21 12.59
CA SER A 154 10.89 -19.87 12.66
C SER A 154 9.87 -18.79 12.32
N ALA A 155 10.00 -17.63 12.96
CA ALA A 155 9.24 -16.45 12.55
C ALA A 155 9.61 -16.07 11.11
N LYS A 156 8.61 -15.71 10.32
CA LYS A 156 8.85 -15.16 8.99
C LYS A 156 9.42 -13.75 9.11
N PRO A 157 10.35 -13.35 8.24
CA PRO A 157 10.85 -11.97 8.21
C PRO A 157 9.70 -10.98 8.04
N GLN A 158 9.74 -9.90 8.81
CA GLN A 158 8.81 -8.79 8.65
C GLN A 158 9.57 -7.60 8.06
N TYR A 159 8.87 -6.86 7.21
CA TYR A 159 9.36 -5.68 6.52
C TYR A 159 8.47 -4.50 6.86
N ILE A 160 9.05 -3.31 6.90
CA ILE A 160 8.32 -2.09 7.20
C ILE A 160 7.67 -1.59 5.92
N LEU A 161 6.35 -1.37 5.98
CA LEU A 161 5.59 -0.58 5.03
C LEU A 161 5.40 0.80 5.64
N ALA A 162 5.83 1.86 4.96
CA ALA A 162 5.70 3.23 5.39
C ALA A 162 5.09 4.11 4.30
N PHE A 163 4.18 5.00 4.68
CA PHE A 163 3.56 6.01 3.84
C PHE A 163 3.99 7.38 4.34
N TRP A 164 4.48 8.21 3.44
CA TRP A 164 5.00 9.54 3.72
C TRP A 164 4.19 10.61 3.00
N ASP A 165 3.74 11.62 3.72
CA ASP A 165 3.14 12.80 3.12
C ASP A 165 4.17 13.94 3.16
N ASP A 166 4.76 14.26 2.02
CA ASP A 166 6.01 15.01 1.89
C ASP A 166 7.13 14.35 2.72
N ASP A 167 7.68 15.04 3.72
CA ASP A 167 8.73 14.55 4.62
C ASP A 167 8.18 14.05 5.98
N GLU A 168 6.85 13.99 6.15
CA GLU A 168 6.21 13.55 7.39
C GLU A 168 5.70 12.11 7.27
N LEU A 169 6.03 11.29 8.28
CA LEU A 169 5.54 9.92 8.33
C LEU A 169 4.04 9.91 8.62
N TYR A 170 3.24 9.53 7.62
CA TYR A 170 1.78 9.45 7.74
C TYR A 170 1.31 8.17 8.40
N PHE A 171 1.85 7.02 7.99
CA PHE A 171 1.51 5.71 8.52
C PHE A 171 2.67 4.72 8.35
N SER A 172 2.87 3.82 9.31
CA SER A 172 3.78 2.69 9.12
C SER A 172 3.32 1.44 9.86
N THR A 173 3.65 0.28 9.31
CA THR A 173 3.38 -1.02 9.91
C THR A 173 4.43 -2.04 9.49
N ALA A 174 4.59 -3.10 10.29
CA ALA A 174 5.43 -4.24 9.93
C ALA A 174 4.55 -5.36 9.35
N MET A 175 4.95 -5.92 8.22
CA MET A 175 4.20 -6.95 7.48
C MET A 175 5.12 -8.05 6.97
N GLU A 176 4.59 -9.27 6.87
CA GLU A 176 5.28 -10.37 6.18
C GLU A 176 5.26 -10.15 4.66
N ALA A 177 6.31 -10.56 3.96
CA ALA A 177 6.31 -10.60 2.51
C ALA A 177 5.16 -11.44 1.96
N GLY A 178 4.53 -10.99 0.86
CA GLY A 178 3.37 -11.65 0.26
C GLY A 178 2.04 -11.37 0.96
N THR A 179 2.01 -10.57 2.03
CA THR A 179 0.74 -10.10 2.65
C THR A 179 0.12 -9.02 1.76
N PRO A 180 -1.20 -9.08 1.46
CA PRO A 180 -1.89 -8.05 0.70
C PRO A 180 -1.81 -6.69 1.41
N ILE A 181 -1.43 -5.64 0.68
CA ILE A 181 -1.39 -4.28 1.20
C ILE A 181 -2.82 -3.72 1.15
N GLN A 182 -3.32 -3.30 2.31
CA GLN A 182 -4.64 -2.69 2.43
C GLN A 182 -4.58 -1.20 2.09
N PRO A 183 -5.67 -0.63 1.53
CA PRO A 183 -5.76 0.80 1.29
C PRO A 183 -5.55 1.62 2.56
N VAL A 184 -4.76 2.67 2.47
CA VAL A 184 -4.55 3.65 3.54
C VAL A 184 -5.44 4.86 3.25
N PRO A 185 -6.07 5.48 4.26
CA PRO A 185 -6.87 6.68 4.07
C PRO A 185 -6.07 7.81 3.40
N ASP A 186 -6.79 8.68 2.69
CA ASP A 186 -6.19 9.86 2.09
C ASP A 186 -5.68 10.83 3.17
N PRO A 187 -4.60 11.58 2.91
CA PRO A 187 -4.16 12.65 3.79
C PRO A 187 -5.19 13.80 3.86
N GLU A 188 -4.98 14.71 4.83
CA GLU A 188 -5.83 15.92 4.95
C GLU A 188 -5.79 16.75 3.65
N PRO A 189 -6.95 17.31 3.23
CA PRO A 189 -7.03 18.08 2.00
C PRO A 189 -6.07 19.27 1.98
N ARG A 190 -5.46 19.54 0.83
CA ARG A 190 -4.58 20.70 0.58
C ARG A 190 -5.25 21.68 -0.36
N GLU A 191 -5.17 22.96 0.00
CA GLU A 191 -5.71 24.02 -0.84
C GLU A 191 -5.07 24.02 -2.22
N GLY A 192 -5.89 24.03 -3.27
CA GLY A 192 -5.44 24.04 -4.65
C GLY A 192 -4.92 22.70 -5.19
N TYR A 193 -4.98 21.63 -4.39
CA TYR A 193 -4.50 20.30 -4.78
C TYR A 193 -5.55 19.22 -4.55
N SER A 194 -5.49 18.17 -5.33
CA SER A 194 -6.23 16.93 -5.12
C SER A 194 -5.25 15.79 -4.84
N PHE A 195 -5.59 14.95 -3.88
CA PHE A 195 -4.77 13.76 -3.64
C PHE A 195 -4.90 12.76 -4.80
N CYS A 196 -3.77 12.38 -5.40
CA CYS A 196 -3.70 11.50 -6.56
C CYS A 196 -3.25 10.07 -6.22
N GLY A 197 -2.98 9.79 -4.94
CA GLY A 197 -2.61 8.46 -4.46
C GLY A 197 -1.23 8.41 -3.78
N TRP A 198 -0.84 7.22 -3.40
CA TRP A 198 0.43 6.93 -2.71
C TRP A 198 1.54 6.44 -3.66
N GLY A 199 1.49 6.85 -4.94
CA GLY A 199 2.38 6.34 -5.96
C GLY A 199 2.04 4.91 -6.39
N ASP A 200 3.04 4.13 -6.78
CA ASP A 200 2.87 2.76 -7.25
C ASP A 200 2.80 1.77 -6.08
N VAL A 201 1.62 1.63 -5.47
CA VAL A 201 1.38 0.66 -4.39
C VAL A 201 1.29 -0.74 -4.97
N PRO A 202 2.19 -1.68 -4.61
CA PRO A 202 2.08 -3.06 -5.07
C PRO A 202 0.92 -3.78 -4.37
N GLU A 203 0.39 -4.83 -5.00
CA GLU A 203 -0.71 -5.64 -4.44
C GLU A 203 -0.29 -6.37 -3.15
N PHE A 204 0.97 -6.80 -3.07
CA PHE A 204 1.52 -7.57 -1.95
C PHE A 204 2.83 -6.96 -1.44
N MET A 205 3.08 -7.11 -0.13
CA MET A 205 4.32 -6.68 0.52
C MET A 205 5.53 -7.41 -0.08
N PRO A 206 6.56 -6.70 -0.57
CA PRO A 206 7.78 -7.29 -1.09
C PRO A 206 8.69 -7.84 0.03
N GLU A 207 9.77 -8.57 -0.35
CA GLU A 207 10.79 -9.09 0.58
C GLU A 207 11.82 -8.01 1.01
N HIS A 208 11.36 -6.77 1.18
CA HIS A 208 12.17 -5.64 1.65
C HIS A 208 11.24 -4.54 2.20
N ASN A 209 11.81 -3.60 2.94
CA ASN A 209 11.06 -2.42 3.38
C ASN A 209 10.56 -1.63 2.18
N LEU A 210 9.32 -1.12 2.26
CA LEU A 210 8.66 -0.35 1.23
C LEU A 210 8.28 1.02 1.78
N GLU A 211 8.73 2.07 1.09
CA GLU A 211 8.38 3.45 1.37
C GLU A 211 7.58 4.00 0.18
N LEU A 212 6.41 4.55 0.47
CA LEU A 212 5.47 5.11 -0.50
C LEU A 212 5.22 6.57 -0.13
N HIS A 213 5.16 7.44 -1.12
CA HIS A 213 4.98 8.88 -0.92
C HIS A 213 3.66 9.34 -1.53
N SER A 214 3.04 10.34 -0.90
CA SER A 214 1.86 11.01 -1.41
C SER A 214 2.15 11.67 -2.76
N VAL A 215 1.20 11.55 -3.65
CA VAL A 215 1.21 12.25 -4.94
C VAL A 215 0.05 13.23 -4.95
N TRP A 216 0.37 14.53 -5.05
CA TRP A 216 -0.60 15.60 -5.11
C TRP A 216 -0.67 16.16 -6.52
N CYS A 217 -1.87 16.25 -7.06
CA CYS A 217 -2.15 16.86 -8.36
C CYS A 217 -2.64 18.29 -8.16
N VAL A 218 -1.99 19.24 -8.85
CA VAL A 218 -2.46 20.63 -8.81
C VAL A 218 -3.79 20.74 -9.54
N ASN A 219 -4.77 21.40 -8.91
CA ASN A 219 -6.07 21.67 -9.50
C ASN A 219 -5.98 22.86 -10.48
N SER A 220 -6.85 22.85 -11.48
CA SER A 220 -7.03 23.99 -12.38
C SER A 220 -8.42 24.57 -12.20
N TYR A 221 -8.50 25.88 -12.30
CA TYR A 221 -9.72 26.65 -12.13
C TYR A 221 -9.99 27.52 -13.36
N GLU A 222 -11.25 27.84 -13.59
CA GLU A 222 -11.64 28.63 -14.74
C GLU A 222 -11.30 30.12 -14.51
N LEU A 223 -10.59 30.72 -15.44
CA LEU A 223 -10.45 32.17 -15.57
C LEU A 223 -11.35 32.63 -16.71
N LYS A 224 -12.22 33.59 -16.44
CA LYS A 224 -13.20 34.10 -17.39
C LYS A 224 -13.16 35.61 -17.50
N PHE A 225 -13.22 36.12 -18.71
CA PHE A 225 -13.41 37.56 -19.02
C PHE A 225 -14.74 37.74 -19.73
N ILE A 226 -15.58 38.63 -19.17
CA ILE A 226 -16.92 38.95 -19.66
C ILE A 226 -16.92 40.35 -20.25
N VAL A 227 -17.47 40.50 -21.45
CA VAL A 227 -17.66 41.77 -22.15
C VAL A 227 -19.11 41.84 -22.60
N GLU A 228 -19.83 42.89 -22.27
CA GLU A 228 -21.27 43.08 -22.57
C GLU A 228 -22.19 41.92 -22.14
N GLY A 229 -21.82 41.23 -21.06
CA GLY A 229 -22.55 40.06 -20.53
C GLY A 229 -22.22 38.72 -21.21
N GLU A 230 -21.40 38.74 -22.25
CA GLU A 230 -20.95 37.54 -22.96
C GLU A 230 -19.52 37.13 -22.60
N THR A 231 -19.19 35.85 -22.60
CA THR A 231 -17.84 35.38 -22.36
C THR A 231 -16.94 35.69 -23.55
N ALA A 232 -16.02 36.62 -23.37
CA ALA A 232 -15.05 37.01 -24.39
C ALA A 232 -13.80 36.14 -24.40
N PHE A 233 -13.40 35.62 -23.22
CA PHE A 233 -12.25 34.73 -23.07
C PHE A 233 -12.48 33.79 -21.88
N THR A 234 -12.01 32.55 -22.01
CA THR A 234 -11.95 31.59 -20.91
C THR A 234 -10.69 30.73 -21.03
N SER A 235 -10.11 30.37 -19.89
CA SER A 235 -8.94 29.50 -19.82
C SER A 235 -8.94 28.71 -18.51
N GLN A 236 -8.43 27.47 -18.56
CA GLN A 236 -8.11 26.72 -17.35
C GLN A 236 -6.71 27.08 -16.89
N VAL A 237 -6.57 27.58 -15.69
CA VAL A 237 -5.29 27.99 -15.10
C VAL A 237 -5.04 27.16 -13.83
N ALA A 238 -3.86 26.56 -13.73
CA ALA A 238 -3.51 25.79 -12.54
C ALA A 238 -3.31 26.71 -11.34
N TYR A 239 -3.72 26.22 -10.16
CA TYR A 239 -3.53 26.91 -8.88
C TYR A 239 -2.11 27.43 -8.70
N GLY A 240 -1.97 28.68 -8.27
CA GLY A 240 -0.70 29.34 -8.05
C GLY A 240 0.01 29.84 -9.32
N ASN A 241 -0.45 29.50 -10.53
CA ASN A 241 0.13 30.02 -11.77
C ASN A 241 -0.31 31.47 -11.98
N THR A 242 0.58 32.25 -12.62
CA THR A 242 0.30 33.63 -13.02
C THR A 242 -0.92 33.68 -13.93
N LEU A 243 -1.82 34.62 -13.65
CA LEU A 243 -3.02 34.84 -14.47
C LEU A 243 -2.62 35.40 -15.85
N PRO A 244 -3.15 34.81 -16.96
CA PRO A 244 -2.99 35.40 -18.27
C PRO A 244 -3.76 36.72 -18.35
N THR A 245 -3.16 37.71 -19.00
CA THR A 245 -3.79 38.99 -19.29
C THR A 245 -4.67 38.86 -20.52
N PHE A 246 -5.78 39.56 -20.53
CA PHE A 246 -6.66 39.69 -21.68
C PHE A 246 -6.91 41.15 -21.97
N GLU A 247 -6.60 41.59 -23.19
CA GLU A 247 -6.85 42.96 -23.64
C GLU A 247 -8.34 43.14 -23.93
N ALA A 248 -8.91 44.21 -23.40
CA ALA A 248 -10.33 44.53 -23.62
C ALA A 248 -10.57 44.82 -25.10
N PRO A 249 -11.59 44.22 -25.75
CA PRO A 249 -11.89 44.47 -27.13
C PRO A 249 -12.35 45.93 -27.31
N VAL A 250 -12.00 46.50 -28.44
CA VAL A 250 -12.48 47.84 -28.84
C VAL A 250 -13.93 47.73 -29.27
N ILE A 251 -14.82 48.53 -28.58
CA ILE A 251 -16.22 48.63 -28.90
C ILE A 251 -16.49 50.03 -29.48
N ASP A 252 -17.09 50.08 -30.68
CA ASP A 252 -17.36 51.34 -31.35
C ASP A 252 -18.28 52.22 -30.50
N GLY A 253 -17.89 53.49 -30.29
CA GLY A 253 -18.62 54.44 -29.44
C GLY A 253 -18.41 54.29 -27.95
N TYR A 254 -17.51 53.38 -27.53
CA TYR A 254 -17.22 53.15 -26.09
C TYR A 254 -15.70 53.17 -25.83
N VAL A 255 -15.37 53.54 -24.58
CA VAL A 255 -14.02 53.50 -24.03
C VAL A 255 -13.97 52.48 -22.92
N PHE A 256 -12.99 51.59 -22.96
CA PHE A 256 -12.74 50.65 -21.86
C PHE A 256 -12.24 51.42 -20.63
N LEU A 257 -12.79 51.13 -19.46
CA LEU A 257 -12.41 51.72 -18.18
C LEU A 257 -11.53 50.81 -17.35
N TYR A 258 -12.04 49.65 -17.00
CA TYR A 258 -11.32 48.70 -16.17
C TYR A 258 -12.01 47.30 -16.21
N TRP A 259 -11.29 46.32 -15.72
CA TRP A 259 -11.84 45.02 -15.39
C TRP A 259 -12.30 44.98 -13.93
N GLU A 260 -13.57 44.71 -13.68
CA GLU A 260 -14.10 44.44 -12.34
C GLU A 260 -13.85 42.98 -12.00
N GLY A 261 -13.22 42.68 -10.86
CA GLY A 261 -12.89 41.36 -10.36
C GLY A 261 -11.94 41.45 -9.18
N GLU A 262 -11.44 40.29 -8.73
CA GLU A 262 -10.46 40.24 -7.66
C GLU A 262 -9.08 40.69 -8.17
N GLU A 263 -8.36 41.50 -7.34
CA GLU A 263 -6.99 41.90 -7.66
C GLU A 263 -6.04 40.72 -7.31
N LEU A 264 -5.67 39.94 -8.30
CA LEU A 264 -4.88 38.73 -8.16
C LEU A 264 -3.71 38.68 -9.16
N ASP A 265 -2.54 38.25 -8.68
CA ASP A 265 -1.39 37.99 -9.53
C ASP A 265 -1.37 36.51 -10.00
N THR A 266 -1.92 35.62 -9.18
CA THR A 266 -1.91 34.17 -9.43
C THR A 266 -3.29 33.55 -9.22
N MET A 267 -3.53 32.40 -9.85
CA MET A 267 -4.80 31.68 -9.77
C MET A 267 -5.05 31.16 -8.36
N PRO A 268 -6.16 31.57 -7.73
CA PRO A 268 -6.57 31.08 -6.41
C PRO A 268 -7.17 29.67 -6.51
N SER A 269 -7.65 29.13 -5.37
CA SER A 269 -8.31 27.82 -5.29
C SER A 269 -9.80 27.82 -5.69
N HIS A 270 -10.21 28.79 -6.52
CA HIS A 270 -11.55 28.93 -7.06
C HIS A 270 -11.54 29.59 -8.44
N ASP A 271 -12.67 29.52 -9.15
CA ASP A 271 -12.86 30.18 -10.44
C ASP A 271 -12.85 31.70 -10.29
N VAL A 272 -12.23 32.40 -11.24
CA VAL A 272 -12.09 33.86 -11.27
C VAL A 272 -12.80 34.42 -12.50
N THR A 273 -13.56 35.47 -12.28
CA THR A 273 -14.26 36.19 -13.36
C THR A 273 -13.95 37.69 -13.31
N TYR A 274 -13.55 38.21 -14.45
CA TYR A 274 -13.41 39.65 -14.67
C TYR A 274 -14.48 40.14 -15.63
N THR A 275 -15.15 41.26 -15.27
CA THR A 275 -16.16 41.88 -16.12
C THR A 275 -15.66 43.23 -16.63
N ALA A 276 -15.73 43.44 -17.91
CA ALA A 276 -15.30 44.69 -18.54
C ALA A 276 -16.34 45.82 -18.24
N HIS A 277 -15.81 46.94 -17.80
CA HIS A 277 -16.59 48.17 -17.69
C HIS A 277 -16.20 49.15 -18.81
N TYR A 278 -17.21 49.66 -19.51
CA TYR A 278 -17.08 50.60 -20.59
C TYR A 278 -17.93 51.85 -20.34
N ALA A 279 -17.45 53.00 -20.77
CA ALA A 279 -18.24 54.23 -20.83
C ALA A 279 -18.47 54.63 -22.28
N ARG A 280 -19.55 55.33 -22.56
CA ARG A 280 -19.77 55.91 -23.88
C ARG A 280 -18.70 57.00 -24.15
N VAL A 281 -18.24 57.06 -25.38
CA VAL A 281 -17.40 58.20 -25.80
C VAL A 281 -18.14 59.50 -25.57
N GLY A 282 -17.55 60.43 -24.83
CA GLY A 282 -18.18 61.71 -24.47
C GLY A 282 -18.88 61.74 -23.11
N ASP A 283 -19.08 60.57 -22.43
CA ASP A 283 -19.52 60.50 -21.03
C ASP A 283 -18.30 60.71 -20.12
N VAL A 284 -17.91 61.92 -19.93
CA VAL A 284 -16.65 62.30 -19.27
C VAL A 284 -16.78 62.24 -17.76
N ASN A 285 -17.98 62.52 -17.25
CA ASN A 285 -18.30 62.53 -15.80
C ASN A 285 -18.81 61.18 -15.28
N LEU A 286 -18.98 60.17 -16.17
CA LEU A 286 -19.45 58.80 -15.85
C LEU A 286 -20.86 58.77 -15.20
N ASP A 287 -21.76 59.72 -15.58
CA ASP A 287 -23.16 59.68 -15.08
C ASP A 287 -24.07 58.79 -15.94
N GLY A 288 -23.52 58.12 -16.98
CA GLY A 288 -24.23 57.22 -17.89
C GLY A 288 -24.87 57.92 -19.08
N SER A 289 -24.69 59.22 -19.24
CA SER A 289 -25.35 60.03 -20.26
C SER A 289 -24.40 61.04 -20.89
N VAL A 290 -24.29 61.05 -22.20
CA VAL A 290 -23.54 62.12 -22.89
C VAL A 290 -24.42 63.34 -23.03
N ASN A 291 -24.14 64.38 -22.26
CA ASN A 291 -24.98 65.61 -22.19
C ASN A 291 -24.12 66.88 -21.95
N THR A 292 -24.79 68.02 -21.65
CA THR A 292 -24.10 69.27 -21.40
C THR A 292 -23.28 69.32 -20.11
N ALA A 293 -23.49 68.35 -19.18
CA ALA A 293 -22.65 68.26 -17.99
C ALA A 293 -21.25 67.83 -18.34
N ASP A 294 -21.09 66.93 -19.34
CA ASP A 294 -19.78 66.49 -19.84
C ASP A 294 -19.04 67.63 -20.53
N VAL A 295 -19.77 68.44 -21.31
CA VAL A 295 -19.21 69.66 -21.93
C VAL A 295 -18.65 70.60 -20.85
N VAL A 296 -19.40 70.78 -19.76
CA VAL A 296 -18.96 71.63 -18.64
C VAL A 296 -17.77 71.02 -17.92
N ALA A 297 -17.73 69.69 -17.79
CA ALA A 297 -16.61 68.98 -17.19
C ALA A 297 -15.32 69.19 -17.96
N VAL A 298 -15.30 68.91 -19.28
CA VAL A 298 -14.12 69.15 -20.14
C VAL A 298 -13.73 70.62 -20.17
N TYR A 299 -14.70 71.53 -20.23
CA TYR A 299 -14.40 72.97 -20.26
C TYR A 299 -13.79 73.44 -18.92
N SER A 300 -14.24 72.92 -17.81
CA SER A 300 -13.68 73.20 -16.48
C SER A 300 -12.24 72.70 -16.38
N TYR A 301 -11.97 71.48 -16.88
CA TYR A 301 -10.61 70.97 -16.98
C TYR A 301 -9.68 71.89 -17.81
N ILE A 302 -10.12 72.31 -18.99
CA ILE A 302 -9.33 73.17 -19.86
C ILE A 302 -8.99 74.53 -19.18
N ILE A 303 -9.92 75.11 -18.38
CA ILE A 303 -9.68 76.39 -17.72
C ILE A 303 -8.86 76.27 -16.44
N SER A 304 -9.17 75.30 -15.62
CA SER A 304 -8.59 75.19 -14.30
C SER A 304 -7.34 74.31 -14.25
N GLY A 305 -7.19 73.39 -15.17
CA GLY A 305 -6.21 72.28 -15.11
C GLY A 305 -6.49 71.32 -13.96
N ASP A 306 -7.72 71.37 -13.39
CA ASP A 306 -8.11 70.50 -12.27
C ASP A 306 -8.55 69.14 -12.80
N GLU A 307 -7.73 68.12 -12.52
CA GLU A 307 -7.99 66.75 -12.91
C GLU A 307 -8.94 66.05 -11.92
N SER A 308 -9.43 66.73 -10.87
CA SER A 308 -10.36 66.15 -9.92
C SER A 308 -11.73 65.84 -10.57
N GLY A 309 -12.00 64.53 -10.78
CA GLY A 309 -13.25 64.02 -11.36
C GLY A 309 -13.25 63.83 -12.88
N ILE A 310 -12.13 64.04 -13.55
CA ILE A 310 -11.94 63.77 -14.98
C ILE A 310 -10.62 63.05 -15.20
N GLU A 311 -10.61 61.97 -15.94
CA GLU A 311 -9.38 61.40 -16.47
C GLU A 311 -9.12 61.94 -17.89
N ARG A 312 -7.87 62.23 -18.16
CA ARG A 312 -7.43 62.85 -19.43
C ARG A 312 -7.85 62.02 -20.64
N GLU A 313 -7.74 60.68 -20.55
CA GLU A 313 -8.12 59.75 -21.60
C GLU A 313 -9.62 59.83 -21.96
N ARG A 314 -10.47 60.13 -21.00
CA ARG A 314 -11.91 60.32 -21.25
C ARG A 314 -12.26 61.69 -21.75
N ALA A 315 -11.47 62.68 -21.37
CA ALA A 315 -11.65 64.09 -21.80
C ALA A 315 -11.16 64.36 -23.23
N ASP A 316 -10.21 63.57 -23.75
CA ASP A 316 -9.76 63.56 -25.12
C ASP A 316 -10.73 62.72 -25.98
N VAL A 317 -11.87 63.35 -26.28
CA VAL A 317 -13.01 62.69 -26.94
C VAL A 317 -12.76 62.42 -28.41
N ASN A 318 -11.93 63.26 -29.06
CA ASN A 318 -11.56 63.12 -30.45
C ASN A 318 -10.29 62.24 -30.65
N ASN A 319 -9.67 61.82 -29.54
CA ASN A 319 -8.47 60.96 -29.51
C ASN A 319 -7.28 61.53 -30.25
N ASP A 320 -7.07 62.87 -30.19
CA ASP A 320 -5.94 63.53 -30.82
C ASP A 320 -4.72 63.72 -29.88
N GLY A 321 -4.82 63.24 -28.65
CA GLY A 321 -3.81 63.30 -27.60
C GLY A 321 -3.80 64.60 -26.80
N PHE A 322 -4.72 65.49 -27.03
CA PHE A 322 -4.84 66.78 -26.34
C PHE A 322 -6.29 67.05 -25.86
N VAL A 323 -6.44 67.40 -24.62
CA VAL A 323 -7.75 67.84 -24.11
C VAL A 323 -7.86 69.34 -24.35
N ASN A 324 -8.73 69.76 -25.27
CA ASN A 324 -8.89 71.13 -25.72
C ASN A 324 -10.32 71.41 -26.22
N THR A 325 -10.57 72.58 -26.82
CA THR A 325 -11.90 72.94 -27.30
C THR A 325 -12.41 72.07 -28.46
N ALA A 326 -11.56 71.29 -29.11
CA ALA A 326 -12.00 70.33 -30.12
C ALA A 326 -12.82 69.19 -29.48
N ASP A 327 -12.45 68.76 -28.27
CA ASP A 327 -13.19 67.76 -27.51
C ASP A 327 -14.55 68.25 -27.07
N VAL A 328 -14.62 69.51 -26.60
CA VAL A 328 -15.88 70.17 -26.33
C VAL A 328 -16.80 70.12 -27.54
N THR A 329 -16.23 70.42 -28.75
CA THR A 329 -17.00 70.37 -29.99
C THR A 329 -17.41 68.96 -30.37
N ALA A 330 -16.54 67.94 -30.10
CA ALA A 330 -16.85 66.53 -30.32
C ALA A 330 -18.02 66.05 -29.45
N ILE A 331 -18.05 66.47 -28.18
CA ILE A 331 -19.19 66.12 -27.27
C ILE A 331 -20.47 66.81 -27.78
N TYR A 332 -20.41 68.07 -28.17
CA TYR A 332 -21.58 68.75 -28.74
C TYR A 332 -22.08 68.06 -29.99
N TYR A 333 -21.17 67.57 -30.86
CA TYR A 333 -21.56 66.83 -32.03
C TYR A 333 -22.28 65.51 -31.67
N ILE A 334 -21.82 64.75 -30.67
CA ILE A 334 -22.46 63.53 -30.16
C ILE A 334 -23.87 63.89 -29.64
N ILE A 335 -24.01 64.92 -28.80
CA ILE A 335 -25.27 65.34 -28.23
C ILE A 335 -26.30 65.70 -29.30
N THR A 336 -25.87 66.42 -30.38
CA THR A 336 -26.79 66.94 -31.38
C THR A 336 -27.16 65.96 -32.47
N ASN A 337 -26.32 65.00 -32.77
CA ASN A 337 -26.53 64.08 -33.88
C ASN A 337 -26.96 62.67 -33.40
N GLY A 338 -26.87 62.44 -32.09
CA GLY A 338 -27.07 61.09 -31.51
C GLY A 338 -26.01 60.10 -32.01
N ASN A 339 -25.62 59.21 -31.15
CA ASN A 339 -24.81 58.05 -31.60
C ASN A 339 -25.69 57.11 -32.34
#